data_380d69892dd0a32120867c6e6113ed6a
#
_entry.id   380d69892dd0a32120867c6e6113ed6a
#
_cell.length_a   1.000
_cell.length_b   1.000
_cell.length_c   1.000
_cell.angle_alpha   90.00
_cell.angle_beta   90.00
_cell.angle_gamma   90.00
#
_symmetry.space_group_name_H-M   'P 1'
#
loop_
_entity.id
_entity.type
_entity.pdbx_description
1 polymer ?
#
loop_
_entity_poly.entity_id
_entity_poly.type
_entity_poly.pdbx_seq_one_letter_code
_entity_poly.pdbx_strand_id
1 'polypeptide(L)'
;QMKATGEVMSICTNFEGGLMKAIRSLSQHVDCLETGDYDNMSDEEVLEHLSVVDDRRIYLIAEILRRGIASYDEIHEVTKIDKWFIDKLAILVEMEKKIKESKGNLDKELLKEAKRLEFPDNVIARWTGKTEEEIKNLRYEYGITAAFKMVDTCAAEFASETPYYYSCFDGMNEVEDKTEKKKIMVLGSGPIRIGQGIEFDYCSVHSVWALKQEGYETIIVNNNPETVSTDFDIANKLYFEP
;
A
#
# COMPACT_ATOMS: atom_id res chain seq x y z
N GLN A 1 26.43 2.14 10.50
CA GLN A 1 25.95 0.93 9.83
C GLN A 1 24.57 1.19 9.23
N MET A 2 24.40 0.87 7.95
CA MET A 2 23.13 0.99 7.25
C MET A 2 22.12 0.00 7.85
N LYS A 3 20.90 0.50 8.16
CA LYS A 3 19.82 -0.29 8.79
C LYS A 3 18.67 -0.58 7.82
N ALA A 4 18.61 0.14 6.70
CA ALA A 4 17.60 -0.04 5.66
C ALA A 4 18.26 -0.39 4.33
N THR A 5 17.53 -1.11 3.46
CA THR A 5 18.01 -1.54 2.15
C THR A 5 17.35 -0.76 1.00
N GLY A 6 16.45 0.16 1.31
CA GLY A 6 15.71 0.99 0.37
C GLY A 6 14.54 1.65 1.07
N GLU A 7 13.73 2.35 0.29
CA GLU A 7 12.52 3.01 0.75
C GLU A 7 11.41 2.89 -0.29
N VAL A 8 10.18 3.07 0.17
CA VAL A 8 8.99 3.11 -0.67
C VAL A 8 8.16 4.32 -0.30
N MET A 9 7.50 4.93 -1.28
CA MET A 9 6.46 5.92 -1.05
C MET A 9 5.09 5.29 -1.30
N SER A 10 4.19 5.42 -0.34
CA SER A 10 2.79 5.06 -0.48
C SER A 10 1.91 6.25 -0.16
N ILE A 11 0.86 6.43 -0.95
CA ILE A 11 -0.07 7.54 -0.80
C ILE A 11 -1.49 6.99 -0.74
N CYS A 12 -2.25 7.45 0.23
CA CYS A 12 -3.65 7.11 0.42
C CYS A 12 -4.39 8.27 1.11
N THR A 13 -5.71 8.21 1.17
CA THR A 13 -6.56 9.19 1.88
C THR A 13 -6.58 9.00 3.38
N ASN A 14 -6.05 7.88 3.90
CA ASN A 14 -5.95 7.57 5.30
C ASN A 14 -4.63 6.84 5.60
N PHE A 15 -4.21 6.89 6.86
CA PHE A 15 -2.94 6.30 7.29
C PHE A 15 -2.92 4.79 7.14
N GLU A 16 -4.00 4.11 7.51
CA GLU A 16 -4.12 2.66 7.49
C GLU A 16 -3.94 2.13 6.06
N GLY A 17 -4.61 2.74 5.10
CA GLY A 17 -4.47 2.40 3.68
C GLY A 17 -3.08 2.71 3.13
N GLY A 18 -2.49 3.84 3.52
CA GLY A 18 -1.10 4.18 3.20
C GLY A 18 -0.12 3.12 3.71
N LEU A 19 -0.29 2.69 4.96
CA LEU A 19 0.52 1.63 5.56
C LEU A 19 0.36 0.28 4.83
N MET A 20 -0.87 -0.10 4.50
CA MET A 20 -1.14 -1.34 3.76
C MET A 20 -0.51 -1.33 2.36
N LYS A 21 -0.53 -0.20 1.67
CA LYS A 21 0.19 -0.02 0.40
C LYS A 21 1.71 -0.12 0.59
N ALA A 22 2.27 0.52 1.62
CA ALA A 22 3.70 0.44 1.93
C ALA A 22 4.14 -1.00 2.16
N ILE A 23 3.39 -1.78 2.93
CA ILE A 23 3.67 -3.20 3.18
C ILE A 23 3.72 -3.98 1.87
N ARG A 24 2.75 -3.81 0.99
CA ARG A 24 2.73 -4.48 -0.32
C ARG A 24 3.87 -4.07 -1.25
N SER A 25 4.40 -2.86 -1.06
CA SER A 25 5.53 -2.34 -1.84
C SER A 25 6.88 -2.91 -1.41
N LEU A 26 6.96 -3.51 -0.21
CA LEU A 26 8.19 -4.11 0.28
C LEU A 26 8.48 -5.44 -0.43
N SER A 27 9.77 -5.74 -0.61
CA SER A 27 10.21 -7.01 -1.20
C SER A 27 10.13 -8.21 -0.25
N GLN A 28 9.28 -8.13 0.76
CA GLN A 28 9.08 -9.19 1.77
C GLN A 28 8.03 -10.23 1.36
N HIS A 29 7.35 -10.01 0.22
CA HIS A 29 6.29 -10.88 -0.28
C HIS A 29 5.11 -11.06 0.70
N VAL A 30 4.82 -10.03 1.47
CA VAL A 30 3.66 -9.95 2.36
C VAL A 30 2.63 -9.00 1.77
N ASP A 31 1.37 -9.32 1.93
CA ASP A 31 0.24 -8.57 1.38
C ASP A 31 -0.66 -7.93 2.45
N CYS A 32 -0.45 -8.27 3.72
CA CYS A 32 -1.15 -7.72 4.88
C CYS A 32 -0.34 -7.90 6.17
N LEU A 33 -0.91 -7.51 7.32
CA LEU A 33 -0.26 -7.63 8.63
C LEU A 33 -0.24 -9.06 9.18
N GLU A 34 -0.99 -10.00 8.61
CA GLU A 34 -0.96 -11.41 8.99
C GLU A 34 0.07 -12.16 8.14
N THR A 35 1.18 -12.57 8.75
CA THR A 35 2.29 -13.25 8.05
C THR A 35 2.36 -14.76 8.35
N GLY A 36 1.72 -15.23 9.42
CA GLY A 36 1.81 -16.62 9.88
C GLY A 36 3.12 -16.96 10.64
N ASP A 37 4.06 -16.02 10.72
CA ASP A 37 5.36 -16.23 11.35
C ASP A 37 5.24 -16.57 12.84
N TYR A 38 4.16 -16.17 13.47
CA TYR A 38 3.95 -16.29 14.92
C TYR A 38 2.95 -17.38 15.32
N ASP A 39 2.38 -18.12 14.37
CA ASP A 39 1.30 -19.08 14.61
C ASP A 39 1.66 -20.19 15.60
N ASN A 40 2.94 -20.59 15.63
CA ASN A 40 3.46 -21.66 16.49
C ASN A 40 4.11 -21.16 17.78
N MET A 41 4.12 -19.85 18.04
CA MET A 41 4.71 -19.24 19.23
C MET A 41 3.66 -19.09 20.33
N SER A 42 4.07 -19.34 21.58
CA SER A 42 3.25 -19.06 22.76
C SER A 42 3.09 -17.54 22.95
N ASP A 43 2.12 -17.13 23.75
CA ASP A 43 1.89 -15.71 24.05
C ASP A 43 3.10 -15.10 24.78
N GLU A 44 3.76 -15.87 25.64
CA GLU A 44 4.97 -15.46 26.34
C GLU A 44 6.13 -15.22 25.36
N GLU A 45 6.35 -16.13 24.40
CA GLU A 45 7.38 -15.98 23.37
C GLU A 45 7.13 -14.76 22.47
N VAL A 46 5.88 -14.52 22.09
CA VAL A 46 5.48 -13.33 21.30
C VAL A 46 5.76 -12.04 22.07
N LEU A 47 5.44 -11.99 23.36
CA LEU A 47 5.69 -10.82 24.21
C LEU A 47 7.18 -10.57 24.44
N GLU A 48 7.99 -11.62 24.62
CA GLU A 48 9.44 -11.50 24.75
C GLU A 48 10.08 -10.87 23.51
N HIS A 49 9.58 -11.23 22.30
CA HIS A 49 10.09 -10.68 21.05
C HIS A 49 9.76 -9.18 20.85
N LEU A 50 8.79 -8.63 21.58
CA LEU A 50 8.41 -7.20 21.44
C LEU A 50 9.57 -6.24 21.73
N SER A 51 10.53 -6.65 22.55
CA SER A 51 11.73 -5.86 22.85
C SER A 51 12.75 -5.82 21.71
N VAL A 52 12.66 -6.75 20.75
CA VAL A 52 13.57 -6.83 19.60
C VAL A 52 13.23 -5.76 18.59
N VAL A 53 14.24 -5.00 18.15
CA VAL A 53 14.07 -3.92 17.14
C VAL A 53 14.55 -4.44 15.79
N ASP A 54 13.61 -4.93 15.00
CA ASP A 54 13.85 -5.44 13.65
C ASP A 54 12.73 -5.04 12.67
N ASP A 55 12.84 -5.49 11.45
CA ASP A 55 11.88 -5.23 10.35
C ASP A 55 10.56 -6.02 10.49
N ARG A 56 10.48 -6.99 11.41
CA ARG A 56 9.27 -7.78 11.68
C ARG A 56 8.41 -7.22 12.79
N ARG A 57 8.91 -6.24 13.53
CA ARG A 57 8.24 -5.67 14.69
C ARG A 57 6.82 -5.18 14.45
N ILE A 58 6.53 -4.62 13.27
CA ILE A 58 5.18 -4.16 12.92
C ILE A 58 4.18 -5.33 12.86
N TYR A 59 4.59 -6.46 12.30
CA TYR A 59 3.75 -7.67 12.21
C TYR A 59 3.57 -8.32 13.59
N LEU A 60 4.61 -8.28 14.42
CA LEU A 60 4.55 -8.74 15.80
C LEU A 60 3.55 -7.93 16.64
N ILE A 61 3.56 -6.60 16.51
CA ILE A 61 2.60 -5.73 17.21
C ILE A 61 1.17 -6.06 16.74
N ALA A 62 0.96 -6.24 15.45
CA ALA A 62 -0.34 -6.65 14.92
C ALA A 62 -0.79 -8.01 15.49
N GLU A 63 0.14 -8.96 15.65
CA GLU A 63 -0.17 -10.25 16.26
C GLU A 63 -0.54 -10.14 17.75
N ILE A 64 0.18 -9.32 18.49
CA ILE A 64 -0.13 -9.04 19.92
C ILE A 64 -1.54 -8.45 20.05
N LEU A 65 -1.88 -7.50 19.18
CA LEU A 65 -3.21 -6.89 19.14
C LEU A 65 -4.29 -7.91 18.75
N ARG A 66 -4.00 -8.79 17.81
CA ARG A 66 -4.92 -9.86 17.34
C ARG A 66 -5.23 -10.86 18.44
N ARG A 67 -4.22 -11.23 19.22
CA ARG A 67 -4.37 -12.12 20.39
C ARG A 67 -4.94 -11.39 21.62
N GLY A 68 -4.83 -10.06 21.69
CA GLY A 68 -5.26 -9.28 22.85
C GLY A 68 -4.43 -9.55 24.11
N ILE A 69 -3.14 -9.88 23.96
CA ILE A 69 -2.25 -10.28 25.04
C ILE A 69 -1.47 -9.13 25.68
N ALA A 70 -1.53 -7.92 25.13
CA ALA A 70 -1.01 -6.71 25.75
C ALA A 70 -1.86 -5.50 25.40
N SER A 71 -1.91 -4.55 26.33
CA SER A 71 -2.54 -3.25 26.14
C SER A 71 -1.68 -2.29 25.32
N TYR A 72 -2.27 -1.20 24.81
CA TYR A 72 -1.53 -0.14 24.12
C TYR A 72 -0.44 0.48 24.99
N ASP A 73 -0.70 0.59 26.30
CA ASP A 73 0.26 1.12 27.28
C ASP A 73 1.47 0.21 27.40
N GLU A 74 1.26 -1.09 27.52
CA GLU A 74 2.34 -2.08 27.61
C GLU A 74 3.17 -2.14 26.34
N ILE A 75 2.54 -2.14 25.16
CA ILE A 75 3.24 -2.08 23.89
C ILE A 75 4.07 -0.78 23.77
N HIS A 76 3.49 0.36 24.13
CA HIS A 76 4.19 1.64 24.14
C HIS A 76 5.39 1.63 25.10
N GLU A 77 5.23 1.13 26.33
CA GLU A 77 6.29 1.11 27.32
C GLU A 77 7.51 0.30 26.85
N VAL A 78 7.31 -0.81 26.17
CA VAL A 78 8.40 -1.63 25.63
C VAL A 78 9.00 -1.03 24.36
N THR A 79 8.15 -0.58 23.42
CA THR A 79 8.60 -0.21 22.07
C THR A 79 8.94 1.27 21.94
N LYS A 80 8.39 2.11 22.80
CA LYS A 80 8.36 3.59 22.70
C LYS A 80 7.67 4.11 21.44
N ILE A 81 6.94 3.26 20.71
CA ILE A 81 6.09 3.66 19.60
C ILE A 81 4.88 4.42 20.16
N ASP A 82 4.56 5.57 19.57
CA ASP A 82 3.42 6.36 20.01
C ASP A 82 2.12 5.56 19.88
N LYS A 83 1.23 5.70 20.86
CA LYS A 83 -0.05 4.98 20.94
C LYS A 83 -0.95 5.24 19.75
N TRP A 84 -0.82 6.39 19.11
CA TRP A 84 -1.55 6.70 17.90
C TRP A 84 -1.26 5.69 16.78
N PHE A 85 0.02 5.30 16.58
CA PHE A 85 0.38 4.29 15.59
C PHE A 85 -0.13 2.89 15.97
N ILE A 86 -0.11 2.57 17.28
CA ILE A 86 -0.65 1.30 17.79
C ILE A 86 -2.16 1.23 17.53
N ASP A 87 -2.89 2.33 17.78
CA ASP A 87 -4.31 2.45 17.47
C ASP A 87 -4.60 2.22 15.97
N LYS A 88 -3.77 2.79 15.08
CA LYS A 88 -3.89 2.58 13.63
C LYS A 88 -3.71 1.12 13.23
N LEU A 89 -2.79 0.41 13.85
CA LEU A 89 -2.64 -1.03 13.65
C LEU A 89 -3.85 -1.81 14.18
N ALA A 90 -4.39 -1.40 15.32
CA ALA A 90 -5.58 -2.04 15.90
C ALA A 90 -6.81 -1.90 15.00
N ILE A 91 -6.99 -0.77 14.32
CA ILE A 91 -8.07 -0.58 13.33
C ILE A 91 -7.96 -1.62 12.21
N LEU A 92 -6.75 -1.87 11.70
CA LEU A 92 -6.53 -2.89 10.67
C LEU A 92 -6.80 -4.31 11.19
N VAL A 93 -6.34 -4.63 12.39
CA VAL A 93 -6.60 -5.94 13.03
C VAL A 93 -8.09 -6.16 13.29
N GLU A 94 -8.81 -5.13 13.71
CA GLU A 94 -10.26 -5.23 13.93
C GLU A 94 -11.02 -5.43 12.60
N MET A 95 -10.59 -4.78 11.52
CA MET A 95 -11.16 -5.00 10.18
C MET A 95 -10.88 -6.42 9.69
N GLU A 96 -9.67 -6.93 9.88
CA GLU A 96 -9.31 -8.33 9.59
C GLU A 96 -10.26 -9.28 10.30
N LYS A 97 -10.50 -9.07 11.58
CA LYS A 97 -11.41 -9.87 12.39
C LYS A 97 -12.84 -9.86 11.81
N LYS A 98 -13.37 -8.68 11.49
CA LYS A 98 -14.71 -8.55 10.88
C LYS A 98 -14.83 -9.29 9.55
N ILE A 99 -13.80 -9.21 8.70
CA ILE A 99 -13.78 -9.95 7.43
C ILE A 99 -13.81 -11.47 7.68
N LYS A 100 -12.97 -11.98 8.57
CA LYS A 100 -12.93 -13.40 8.93
C LYS A 100 -14.25 -13.90 9.54
N GLU A 101 -14.83 -13.11 10.45
CA GLU A 101 -16.11 -13.43 11.11
C GLU A 101 -17.30 -13.42 10.15
N SER A 102 -17.22 -12.71 9.03
CA SER A 102 -18.27 -12.72 7.99
C SER A 102 -18.46 -14.09 7.34
N LYS A 103 -17.44 -14.97 7.41
CA LYS A 103 -17.44 -16.31 6.79
C LYS A 103 -17.87 -16.28 5.32
N GLY A 104 -17.45 -15.24 4.62
CA GLY A 104 -17.75 -15.03 3.21
C GLY A 104 -19.09 -14.36 2.92
N ASN A 105 -19.88 -14.01 3.93
CA ASN A 105 -21.07 -13.20 3.78
C ASN A 105 -20.71 -11.70 3.89
N LEU A 106 -20.00 -11.21 2.87
CA LEU A 106 -19.54 -9.83 2.78
C LEU A 106 -20.69 -8.95 2.28
N ASP A 107 -21.25 -8.13 3.15
CA ASP A 107 -22.16 -7.07 2.72
C ASP A 107 -21.39 -5.90 2.09
N LYS A 108 -22.15 -5.00 1.47
CA LYS A 108 -21.57 -3.86 0.74
C LYS A 108 -20.75 -2.94 1.65
N GLU A 109 -21.23 -2.67 2.86
CA GLU A 109 -20.57 -1.72 3.77
C GLU A 109 -19.28 -2.31 4.32
N LEU A 110 -19.26 -3.58 4.70
CA LEU A 110 -18.06 -4.27 5.15
C LEU A 110 -16.99 -4.31 4.03
N LEU A 111 -17.39 -4.70 2.82
CA LEU A 111 -16.46 -4.78 1.70
C LEU A 111 -15.94 -3.39 1.31
N LYS A 112 -16.81 -2.37 1.31
CA LYS A 112 -16.42 -0.98 1.04
C LYS A 112 -15.39 -0.48 2.06
N GLU A 113 -15.63 -0.70 3.34
CA GLU A 113 -14.72 -0.28 4.40
C GLU A 113 -13.39 -1.04 4.33
N ALA A 114 -13.41 -2.35 4.09
CA ALA A 114 -12.19 -3.13 3.87
C ALA A 114 -11.36 -2.59 2.70
N LYS A 115 -12.02 -2.21 1.60
CA LYS A 115 -11.33 -1.61 0.45
C LYS A 115 -10.82 -0.21 0.75
N ARG A 116 -11.55 0.61 1.52
CA ARG A 116 -11.10 1.93 1.97
C ARG A 116 -9.81 1.84 2.80
N LEU A 117 -9.64 0.78 3.58
CA LEU A 117 -8.43 0.46 4.33
C LEU A 117 -7.38 -0.31 3.49
N GLU A 118 -7.59 -0.43 2.19
CA GLU A 118 -6.65 -1.02 1.23
C GLU A 118 -6.38 -2.52 1.41
N PHE A 119 -7.31 -3.29 2.00
CA PHE A 119 -7.20 -4.75 1.99
C PHE A 119 -7.29 -5.28 0.55
N PRO A 120 -6.30 -6.06 0.07
CA PRO A 120 -6.30 -6.61 -1.28
C PRO A 120 -7.39 -7.68 -1.47
N ASP A 121 -7.86 -7.85 -2.69
CA ASP A 121 -8.91 -8.82 -3.00
C ASP A 121 -8.47 -10.28 -2.71
N ASN A 122 -7.18 -10.61 -2.96
CA ASN A 122 -6.60 -11.92 -2.63
C ASN A 122 -6.59 -12.20 -1.12
N VAL A 123 -6.33 -11.20 -0.28
CA VAL A 123 -6.35 -11.34 1.19
C VAL A 123 -7.77 -11.57 1.68
N ILE A 124 -8.72 -10.76 1.22
CA ILE A 124 -10.14 -10.93 1.56
C ILE A 124 -10.63 -12.31 1.11
N ALA A 125 -10.24 -12.74 -0.09
CA ALA A 125 -10.58 -14.06 -0.64
C ALA A 125 -10.06 -15.19 0.26
N ARG A 126 -8.77 -15.12 0.66
CA ARG A 126 -8.13 -16.11 1.55
C ARG A 126 -8.89 -16.26 2.87
N TRP A 127 -9.29 -15.15 3.49
CA TRP A 127 -9.98 -15.18 4.78
C TRP A 127 -11.45 -15.59 4.70
N THR A 128 -12.06 -15.46 3.54
CA THR A 128 -13.49 -15.75 3.34
C THR A 128 -13.76 -17.08 2.62
N GLY A 129 -12.69 -17.78 2.21
CA GLY A 129 -12.81 -19.03 1.45
C GLY A 129 -13.32 -18.83 0.02
N LYS A 130 -13.19 -17.61 -0.52
CA LYS A 130 -13.56 -17.26 -1.89
C LYS A 130 -12.33 -17.18 -2.78
N THR A 131 -12.54 -17.07 -4.08
CA THR A 131 -11.47 -16.71 -5.04
C THR A 131 -11.33 -15.19 -5.14
N GLU A 132 -10.18 -14.73 -5.57
CA GLU A 132 -9.94 -13.30 -5.82
C GLU A 132 -10.91 -12.74 -6.87
N GLU A 133 -11.22 -13.54 -7.88
CA GLU A 133 -12.18 -13.17 -8.93
C GLU A 133 -13.61 -13.00 -8.39
N GLU A 134 -14.04 -13.84 -7.45
CA GLU A 134 -15.34 -13.68 -6.78
C GLU A 134 -15.39 -12.37 -5.97
N ILE A 135 -14.33 -12.02 -5.25
CA ILE A 135 -14.25 -10.75 -4.52
C ILE A 135 -14.29 -9.57 -5.47
N LYS A 136 -13.52 -9.63 -6.56
CA LYS A 136 -13.51 -8.60 -7.60
C LYS A 136 -14.90 -8.40 -8.22
N ASN A 137 -15.59 -9.48 -8.56
CA ASN A 137 -16.94 -9.43 -9.13
C ASN A 137 -17.94 -8.84 -8.13
N LEU A 138 -17.86 -9.24 -6.87
CA LEU A 138 -18.69 -8.70 -5.80
C LEU A 138 -18.45 -7.18 -5.60
N ARG A 139 -17.21 -6.72 -5.71
CA ARG A 139 -16.90 -5.29 -5.68
C ARG A 139 -17.58 -4.53 -6.82
N TYR A 140 -17.50 -5.06 -8.05
CA TYR A 140 -18.15 -4.43 -9.19
C TYR A 140 -19.68 -4.44 -9.05
N GLU A 141 -20.28 -5.51 -8.56
CA GLU A 141 -21.71 -5.59 -8.28
C GLU A 141 -22.15 -4.51 -7.28
N TYR A 142 -21.36 -4.29 -6.24
CA TYR A 142 -21.60 -3.25 -5.23
C TYR A 142 -21.22 -1.83 -5.68
N GLY A 143 -20.62 -1.68 -6.86
CA GLY A 143 -20.12 -0.39 -7.35
C GLY A 143 -18.88 0.12 -6.61
N ILE A 144 -18.10 -0.78 -6.00
CA ILE A 144 -16.85 -0.46 -5.30
C ILE A 144 -15.70 -0.53 -6.30
N THR A 145 -15.30 0.62 -6.81
CA THR A 145 -14.21 0.78 -7.77
C THR A 145 -13.15 1.72 -7.23
N ALA A 146 -11.90 1.52 -7.64
CA ALA A 146 -10.83 2.45 -7.31
C ALA A 146 -11.09 3.82 -7.99
N ALA A 147 -10.81 4.88 -7.27
CA ALA A 147 -10.68 6.23 -7.79
C ALA A 147 -9.20 6.61 -7.82
N PHE A 148 -8.80 7.43 -8.78
CA PHE A 148 -7.45 7.95 -8.89
C PHE A 148 -7.46 9.43 -8.57
N LYS A 149 -6.59 9.85 -7.64
CA LYS A 149 -6.50 11.22 -7.16
C LYS A 149 -5.15 11.83 -7.50
N MET A 150 -5.14 13.13 -7.66
CA MET A 150 -3.91 13.90 -7.81
C MET A 150 -3.25 14.09 -6.45
N VAL A 151 -1.93 13.98 -6.40
CA VAL A 151 -1.16 14.33 -5.21
C VAL A 151 -1.11 15.84 -5.09
N ASP A 152 -1.54 16.37 -3.95
CA ASP A 152 -1.40 17.79 -3.64
C ASP A 152 0.03 18.08 -3.21
N THR A 153 0.83 18.61 -4.14
CA THR A 153 2.22 19.02 -3.89
C THR A 153 2.35 20.46 -3.42
N CYS A 154 1.23 21.16 -3.24
CA CYS A 154 1.19 22.58 -2.92
C CYS A 154 0.54 22.89 -1.56
N ALA A 155 0.31 21.88 -0.73
CA ALA A 155 -0.29 22.01 0.62
C ALA A 155 -1.63 22.81 0.61
N ALA A 156 -2.43 22.63 -0.42
CA ALA A 156 -3.71 23.34 -0.67
C ALA A 156 -3.59 24.87 -0.80
N GLU A 157 -2.38 25.43 -0.89
CA GLU A 157 -2.19 26.86 -1.11
C GLU A 157 -2.46 27.26 -2.57
N PHE A 158 -2.13 26.37 -3.51
CA PHE A 158 -2.36 26.53 -4.94
C PHE A 158 -2.87 25.22 -5.54
N ALA A 159 -3.49 25.30 -6.72
CA ALA A 159 -3.82 24.10 -7.49
C ALA A 159 -2.54 23.37 -7.90
N SER A 160 -2.45 22.08 -7.58
CA SER A 160 -1.32 21.25 -7.99
C SER A 160 -1.41 20.99 -9.49
N GLU A 161 -0.30 21.18 -10.21
CA GLU A 161 -0.14 20.87 -11.63
C GLU A 161 0.78 19.67 -11.87
N THR A 162 1.39 19.12 -10.80
CA THR A 162 2.30 17.99 -10.88
C THR A 162 1.52 16.75 -11.31
N PRO A 163 1.96 15.98 -12.34
CA PRO A 163 1.21 14.84 -12.86
C PRO A 163 1.38 13.58 -11.99
N TYR A 164 1.27 13.72 -10.69
CA TYR A 164 1.40 12.68 -9.69
C TYR A 164 0.04 12.22 -9.21
N TYR A 165 -0.18 10.92 -9.27
CA TYR A 165 -1.46 10.29 -8.95
C TYR A 165 -1.29 9.09 -8.04
N TYR A 166 -2.36 8.74 -7.35
CA TYR A 166 -2.48 7.52 -6.54
C TYR A 166 -3.90 6.97 -6.60
N SER A 167 -4.06 5.68 -6.39
CA SER A 167 -5.39 5.07 -6.28
C SER A 167 -5.88 5.08 -4.82
N CYS A 168 -7.19 5.07 -4.65
CA CYS A 168 -7.85 4.82 -3.38
C CYS A 168 -9.27 4.28 -3.65
N PHE A 169 -9.91 3.72 -2.62
CA PHE A 169 -11.32 3.33 -2.71
C PHE A 169 -12.24 4.33 -2.02
N ASP A 170 -11.82 5.59 -1.97
CA ASP A 170 -12.53 6.66 -1.31
C ASP A 170 -12.58 7.91 -2.21
N GLY A 171 -13.81 8.35 -2.50
CA GLY A 171 -14.04 9.55 -3.28
C GLY A 171 -14.21 9.35 -4.78
N MET A 172 -14.07 10.46 -5.53
CA MET A 172 -14.25 10.51 -6.96
C MET A 172 -12.90 10.51 -7.69
N ASN A 173 -12.92 10.02 -8.93
CA ASN A 173 -11.76 10.08 -9.80
C ASN A 173 -11.45 11.52 -10.20
N GLU A 174 -10.19 11.93 -10.04
CA GLU A 174 -9.67 13.26 -10.37
C GLU A 174 -8.81 13.27 -11.65
N VAL A 175 -8.53 12.07 -12.20
CA VAL A 175 -7.74 11.96 -13.42
C VAL A 175 -8.56 12.35 -14.63
N GLU A 176 -8.15 13.41 -15.29
CA GLU A 176 -8.74 13.84 -16.55
C GLU A 176 -8.03 13.21 -17.76
N ASP A 177 -8.82 12.74 -18.68
CA ASP A 177 -8.32 12.24 -19.96
C ASP A 177 -8.35 13.37 -21.00
N LYS A 178 -7.23 14.09 -21.11
CA LYS A 178 -7.12 15.31 -21.94
C LYS A 178 -6.67 15.04 -23.38
N THR A 179 -6.38 13.78 -23.73
CA THR A 179 -5.78 13.47 -25.04
C THR A 179 -6.37 12.21 -25.67
N GLU A 180 -6.49 12.24 -27.02
CA GLU A 180 -6.88 11.10 -27.83
C GLU A 180 -5.69 10.19 -28.20
N LYS A 181 -4.49 10.48 -27.70
CA LYS A 181 -3.31 9.69 -27.97
C LYS A 181 -3.43 8.29 -27.38
N LYS A 182 -2.86 7.32 -28.05
CA LYS A 182 -2.69 5.99 -27.46
C LYS A 182 -1.80 6.09 -26.24
N LYS A 183 -2.18 5.40 -25.18
CA LYS A 183 -1.50 5.41 -23.89
C LYS A 183 -0.67 4.15 -23.71
N ILE A 184 0.55 4.30 -23.22
CA ILE A 184 1.43 3.18 -22.88
C ILE A 184 1.89 3.35 -21.43
N MET A 185 1.68 2.31 -20.64
CA MET A 185 2.13 2.24 -19.25
C MET A 185 3.48 1.53 -19.19
N VAL A 186 4.43 2.14 -18.50
CA VAL A 186 5.74 1.58 -18.16
C VAL A 186 5.75 1.29 -16.67
N LEU A 187 6.01 0.04 -16.32
CA LEU A 187 6.16 -0.35 -14.91
C LEU A 187 7.58 -0.05 -14.47
N GLY A 188 7.72 0.73 -13.40
CA GLY A 188 9.00 1.03 -12.77
C GLY A 188 9.59 -0.17 -12.04
N SER A 189 10.84 -0.04 -11.64
CA SER A 189 11.61 -1.12 -11.00
C SER A 189 11.32 -1.29 -9.51
N GLY A 190 10.56 -0.38 -8.91
CA GLY A 190 10.30 -0.37 -7.47
C GLY A 190 11.49 0.14 -6.65
N PRO A 191 11.62 -0.25 -5.37
CA PRO A 191 12.64 0.25 -4.47
C PRO A 191 14.04 -0.16 -4.92
N ILE A 192 14.99 0.78 -4.83
CA ILE A 192 16.42 0.49 -5.04
C ILE A 192 16.93 -0.30 -3.84
N ARG A 193 17.65 -1.39 -4.10
CA ARG A 193 18.27 -2.23 -3.09
C ARG A 193 19.77 -1.98 -3.00
N ILE A 194 20.41 -2.38 -1.90
CA ILE A 194 21.86 -2.35 -1.76
C ILE A 194 22.52 -3.09 -2.94
N GLY A 195 23.49 -2.44 -3.55
CA GLY A 195 24.21 -2.97 -4.72
C GLY A 195 23.53 -2.70 -6.08
N GLN A 196 22.39 -2.05 -6.08
CA GLN A 196 21.74 -1.53 -7.29
C GLN A 196 22.07 -0.03 -7.43
N GLY A 197 22.18 0.44 -8.64
CA GLY A 197 22.40 1.83 -8.95
C GLY A 197 21.32 2.39 -9.88
N ILE A 198 21.57 3.57 -10.39
CA ILE A 198 20.65 4.30 -11.28
C ILE A 198 20.30 3.53 -12.58
N GLU A 199 21.11 2.58 -12.96
CA GLU A 199 20.88 1.70 -14.13
C GLU A 199 19.56 0.94 -14.06
N PHE A 200 19.03 0.70 -12.88
CA PHE A 200 17.71 0.05 -12.71
C PHE A 200 16.57 0.89 -13.27
N ASP A 201 16.71 2.19 -13.22
CA ASP A 201 15.70 3.12 -13.71
C ASP A 201 15.97 3.60 -15.14
N TYR A 202 17.17 3.42 -15.63
CA TYR A 202 17.61 3.83 -16.96
C TYR A 202 16.69 3.31 -18.07
N CYS A 203 16.35 2.01 -18.05
CA CYS A 203 15.48 1.42 -19.05
C CYS A 203 14.08 2.01 -19.04
N SER A 204 13.52 2.30 -17.86
CA SER A 204 12.20 2.93 -17.71
C SER A 204 12.19 4.33 -18.31
N VAL A 205 13.17 5.16 -17.99
CA VAL A 205 13.31 6.53 -18.51
C VAL A 205 13.47 6.55 -20.02
N HIS A 206 14.38 5.74 -20.56
CA HIS A 206 14.62 5.67 -22.01
C HIS A 206 13.43 5.12 -22.77
N SER A 207 12.71 4.15 -22.22
CA SER A 207 11.47 3.63 -22.81
C SER A 207 10.42 4.74 -22.91
N VAL A 208 10.24 5.53 -21.86
CA VAL A 208 9.32 6.66 -21.84
C VAL A 208 9.70 7.71 -22.89
N TRP A 209 10.99 8.08 -22.99
CA TRP A 209 11.42 9.05 -23.97
C TRP A 209 11.21 8.57 -25.41
N ALA A 210 11.53 7.31 -25.72
CA ALA A 210 11.29 6.74 -27.03
C ALA A 210 9.78 6.75 -27.37
N LEU A 211 8.92 6.34 -26.44
CA LEU A 211 7.48 6.34 -26.63
C LEU A 211 6.89 7.74 -26.81
N LYS A 212 7.39 8.75 -26.07
CA LYS A 212 7.01 10.15 -26.28
C LYS A 212 7.38 10.64 -27.69
N GLN A 213 8.57 10.28 -28.18
CA GLN A 213 9.02 10.64 -29.54
C GLN A 213 8.12 10.00 -30.62
N GLU A 214 7.62 8.80 -30.39
CA GLU A 214 6.65 8.13 -31.27
C GLU A 214 5.21 8.64 -31.12
N GLY A 215 4.98 9.65 -30.27
CA GLY A 215 3.70 10.34 -30.13
C GLY A 215 2.71 9.72 -29.15
N TYR A 216 3.13 8.75 -28.35
CA TYR A 216 2.30 8.13 -27.32
C TYR A 216 2.17 9.04 -26.08
N GLU A 217 1.05 8.93 -25.36
CA GLU A 217 0.95 9.39 -23.98
C GLU A 217 1.55 8.33 -23.05
N THR A 218 2.50 8.72 -22.23
CA THR A 218 3.24 7.80 -21.37
C THR A 218 2.81 7.90 -19.93
N ILE A 219 2.66 6.74 -19.29
CA ILE A 219 2.28 6.59 -17.90
C ILE A 219 3.38 5.77 -17.21
N ILE A 220 3.87 6.21 -16.07
CA ILE A 220 4.73 5.41 -15.19
C ILE A 220 3.95 5.01 -13.95
N VAL A 221 4.17 3.78 -13.49
CA VAL A 221 3.75 3.29 -12.16
C VAL A 221 5.00 2.89 -11.40
N ASN A 222 5.25 3.51 -10.27
CA ASN A 222 6.40 3.22 -9.42
C ASN A 222 6.11 3.60 -7.96
N ASN A 223 6.79 2.96 -7.01
CA ASN A 223 6.70 3.28 -5.58
C ASN A 223 8.03 3.82 -5.00
N ASN A 224 9.01 4.06 -5.84
CA ASN A 224 10.28 4.66 -5.43
C ASN A 224 10.21 6.19 -5.60
N PRO A 225 10.33 6.98 -4.51
CA PRO A 225 10.25 8.45 -4.60
C PRO A 225 11.55 9.10 -5.08
N GLU A 226 12.68 8.40 -5.03
CA GLU A 226 14.01 8.95 -5.24
C GLU A 226 14.69 8.36 -6.48
N THR A 227 14.00 8.41 -7.62
CA THR A 227 14.58 7.93 -8.89
C THR A 227 14.13 8.80 -10.06
N VAL A 228 14.91 8.81 -11.13
CA VAL A 228 14.68 9.69 -12.29
C VAL A 228 13.35 9.43 -12.97
N SER A 229 12.87 8.18 -13.03
CA SER A 229 11.59 7.87 -13.66
C SER A 229 10.40 8.51 -12.94
N THR A 230 10.56 8.87 -11.67
CA THR A 230 9.52 9.53 -10.87
C THR A 230 9.63 11.06 -10.86
N ASP A 231 10.53 11.64 -11.64
CA ASP A 231 10.57 13.07 -11.84
C ASP A 231 9.37 13.53 -12.67
N PHE A 232 8.83 14.71 -12.34
CA PHE A 232 7.56 15.23 -12.87
C PHE A 232 7.58 15.48 -14.39
N ASP A 233 8.75 15.63 -15.00
CA ASP A 233 8.93 15.93 -16.42
C ASP A 233 9.20 14.69 -17.30
N ILE A 234 9.37 13.52 -16.70
CA ILE A 234 9.70 12.29 -17.44
C ILE A 234 8.48 11.73 -18.16
N ALA A 235 7.40 11.40 -17.44
CA ALA A 235 6.18 10.85 -18.03
C ALA A 235 5.07 11.91 -18.13
N ASN A 236 4.00 11.60 -18.86
CA ASN A 236 2.81 12.44 -18.87
C ASN A 236 1.97 12.27 -17.60
N LYS A 237 2.01 11.07 -17.01
CA LYS A 237 1.39 10.76 -15.73
C LYS A 237 2.25 9.78 -14.95
N LEU A 238 2.34 9.97 -13.65
CA LEU A 238 3.01 9.07 -12.73
C LEU A 238 2.04 8.62 -11.65
N TYR A 239 1.93 7.32 -11.42
CA TYR A 239 1.14 6.73 -10.35
C TYR A 239 2.07 6.12 -9.31
N PHE A 240 1.93 6.57 -8.05
CA PHE A 240 2.62 5.98 -6.91
C PHE A 240 1.79 4.81 -6.38
N GLU A 241 2.17 3.59 -6.79
CA GLU A 241 1.46 2.36 -6.45
C GLU A 241 2.43 1.22 -6.11
N PRO A 242 1.98 0.26 -5.27
CA PRO A 242 2.74 -0.97 -4.96
C PRO A 242 3.14 -1.76 -6.18
#